data_fa1220ca49501c69a65b1f4b6573ad60
#
_entry.id   fa1220ca49501c69a65b1f4b6573ad60
#
_cell.length_a   1.000
_cell.length_b   1.000
_cell.length_c   1.000
_cell.angle_alpha   90.00
_cell.angle_beta   90.00
_cell.angle_gamma   90.00
#
_symmetry.space_group_name_H-M   'P 1'
#
loop_
_entity.id
_entity.type
_entity.pdbx_description
1 polymer ?
#
loop_
_entity_poly.entity_id
_entity_poly.type
_entity_poly.pdbx_seq_one_letter_code
_entity_poly.pdbx_strand_id
1 'polypeptide(L)'
;GKLQPGVHVITLAVSERNQLEIYPTIQFKQPAFPEQELFVVGITKGYDEAVELVEQIVQEVYDQTGTCDIRSYILEKEQGR
;
A
#
# COMPACT_ATOMS: atom_id res chain seq x y z
N GLY A 1 -3.48 7.18 -18.06
CA GLY A 1 -3.60 5.92 -18.69
C GLY A 1 -4.88 5.20 -18.34
N LYS A 2 -5.09 4.11 -18.99
CA LYS A 2 -6.27 3.30 -18.76
C LYS A 2 -6.05 2.40 -17.56
N LEU A 3 -7.05 2.33 -16.70
CA LEU A 3 -7.05 1.37 -15.61
C LEU A 3 -7.46 0.01 -16.16
N GLN A 4 -6.73 -1.01 -15.79
CA GLN A 4 -7.00 -2.36 -16.25
C GLN A 4 -7.67 -3.15 -15.15
N PRO A 5 -8.65 -4.01 -15.50
CA PRO A 5 -9.27 -4.86 -14.49
C PRO A 5 -8.19 -5.73 -13.83
N GLY A 6 -8.32 -5.91 -12.53
CA GLY A 6 -7.42 -6.76 -11.78
C GLY A 6 -6.20 -6.08 -11.23
N VAL A 7 -5.86 -4.90 -11.73
CA VAL A 7 -4.70 -4.18 -11.19
C VAL A 7 -5.08 -3.60 -9.83
N HIS A 8 -4.19 -3.80 -8.86
CA HIS A 8 -4.41 -3.32 -7.50
C HIS A 8 -3.24 -2.47 -7.06
N VAL A 9 -3.51 -1.50 -6.18
CA VAL A 9 -2.47 -0.69 -5.58
C VAL A 9 -2.45 -0.94 -4.09
N ILE A 10 -1.25 -0.88 -3.52
CA ILE A 10 -1.04 -0.97 -2.09
C ILE A 10 -0.59 0.40 -1.62
N THR A 11 -1.25 0.93 -0.61
CA THR A 11 -0.94 2.25 -0.10
C THR A 11 -0.72 2.20 1.40
N LEU A 12 -0.02 3.20 1.93
CA LEU A 12 -0.06 3.42 3.36
C LEU A 12 -1.47 3.80 3.76
N ALA A 13 -1.94 3.21 4.86
CA ALA A 13 -3.31 3.44 5.28
C ALA A 13 -3.52 4.89 5.71
N VAL A 14 -4.66 5.43 5.34
CA VAL A 14 -5.07 6.74 5.80
C VAL A 14 -5.44 6.67 7.29
N SER A 15 -6.08 5.58 7.68
CA SER A 15 -6.47 5.37 9.08
C SER A 15 -5.27 4.91 9.90
N GLU A 16 -5.14 5.45 11.10
CA GLU A 16 -4.06 5.04 11.99
C GLU A 16 -4.22 3.61 12.48
N ARG A 17 -5.40 3.04 12.33
CA ARG A 17 -5.66 1.67 12.76
C ARG A 17 -5.01 0.64 11.85
N ASN A 18 -4.80 1.00 10.58
CA ASN A 18 -4.24 0.09 9.60
C ASN A 18 -2.87 0.55 9.20
N GLN A 19 -2.06 -0.38 8.70
CA GLN A 19 -0.72 -0.04 8.20
C GLN A 19 -0.73 0.11 6.69
N LEU A 20 -1.34 -0.83 6.00
CA LEU A 20 -1.41 -0.83 4.54
C LEU A 20 -2.82 -1.14 4.12
N GLU A 21 -3.18 -0.65 2.94
CA GLU A 21 -4.48 -0.92 2.34
C GLU A 21 -4.29 -1.31 0.89
N ILE A 22 -5.17 -2.17 0.41
CA ILE A 22 -5.15 -2.65 -0.97
C ILE A 22 -6.43 -2.17 -1.65
N TYR A 23 -6.27 -1.51 -2.79
CA TYR A 23 -7.41 -1.03 -3.57
C TYR A 23 -7.34 -1.55 -4.99
N PRO A 24 -8.46 -2.04 -5.55
CA PRO A 24 -8.51 -2.23 -7.00
C PRO A 24 -8.50 -0.87 -7.69
N THR A 25 -7.71 -0.74 -8.76
CA THR A 25 -7.57 0.56 -9.38
C THR A 25 -8.88 1.10 -9.95
N ILE A 26 -9.80 0.20 -10.30
CA ILE A 26 -11.09 0.65 -10.83
C ILE A 26 -11.86 1.47 -9.80
N GLN A 27 -11.55 1.28 -8.52
CA GLN A 27 -12.21 2.04 -7.46
C GLN A 27 -11.89 3.52 -7.54
N PHE A 28 -10.77 3.88 -8.14
CA PHE A 28 -10.36 5.28 -8.26
C PHE A 28 -11.29 6.08 -9.16
N LYS A 29 -12.07 5.40 -10.00
CA LYS A 29 -13.02 6.10 -10.87
C LYS A 29 -14.33 6.43 -10.20
N GLN A 30 -14.55 5.95 -8.99
CA GLN A 30 -15.83 6.15 -8.31
C GLN A 30 -15.85 7.53 -7.67
N PRO A 31 -16.95 8.29 -7.88
CA PRO A 31 -17.01 9.64 -7.29
C PRO A 31 -16.91 9.65 -5.78
N ALA A 32 -17.32 8.56 -5.14
CA ALA A 32 -17.29 8.51 -3.68
C ALA A 32 -15.91 8.20 -3.12
N PHE A 33 -14.95 7.86 -3.98
CA PHE A 33 -13.61 7.58 -3.49
C PHE A 33 -13.01 8.87 -2.91
N PRO A 34 -12.40 8.81 -1.73
CA PRO A 34 -11.90 10.03 -1.08
C PRO A 34 -10.86 10.74 -1.94
N GLU A 35 -10.97 12.05 -1.98
CA GLU A 35 -9.99 12.88 -2.68
C GLU A 35 -8.85 13.19 -1.74
N GLN A 36 -8.00 12.21 -1.50
CA GLN A 36 -6.85 12.37 -0.63
C GLN A 36 -5.63 11.88 -1.36
N GLU A 37 -4.50 12.46 -1.02
CA GLU A 37 -3.24 11.93 -1.52
C GLU A 37 -3.00 10.56 -0.91
N LEU A 38 -2.68 9.62 -1.76
CA LEU A 38 -2.35 8.27 -1.31
C LEU A 38 -0.87 8.03 -1.54
N PHE A 39 -0.23 7.46 -0.54
CA PHE A 39 1.16 7.07 -0.66
C PHE A 39 1.19 5.65 -1.20
N VAL A 40 1.48 5.51 -2.50
CA VAL A 40 1.47 4.20 -3.15
C VAL A 40 2.79 3.49 -2.85
N VAL A 41 2.67 2.30 -2.31
CA VAL A 41 3.82 1.48 -1.96
C VAL A 41 4.11 0.45 -3.04
N GLY A 42 3.06 -0.03 -3.72
CA GLY A 42 3.25 -1.04 -4.74
C GLY A 42 2.03 -1.16 -5.63
N ILE A 43 2.24 -1.77 -6.79
CA ILE A 43 1.19 -2.03 -7.76
C ILE A 43 1.33 -3.47 -8.20
N THR A 44 0.22 -4.21 -8.22
CA THR A 44 0.23 -5.59 -8.60
C THR A 44 -0.87 -5.86 -9.62
N LYS A 45 -0.78 -7.03 -10.27
CA LYS A 45 -1.76 -7.38 -11.28
C LYS A 45 -3.01 -8.00 -10.72
N GLY A 46 -2.99 -8.50 -9.50
CA GLY A 46 -4.16 -9.13 -8.92
C GLY A 46 -4.14 -9.00 -7.41
N TYR A 47 -5.27 -9.34 -6.81
CA TYR A 47 -5.39 -9.24 -5.37
C TYR A 47 -4.44 -10.21 -4.67
N ASP A 48 -4.30 -11.43 -5.21
CA ASP A 48 -3.42 -12.41 -4.59
C ASP A 48 -1.98 -11.92 -4.56
N GLU A 49 -1.52 -11.32 -5.67
CA GLU A 49 -0.19 -10.74 -5.69
C GLU A 49 -0.05 -9.60 -4.70
N ALA A 50 -1.12 -8.82 -4.53
CA ALA A 50 -1.08 -7.73 -3.57
C ALA A 50 -0.91 -8.25 -2.15
N VAL A 51 -1.64 -9.32 -1.81
CA VAL A 51 -1.51 -9.92 -0.49
C VAL A 51 -0.09 -10.44 -0.28
N GLU A 52 0.47 -11.10 -1.29
CA GLU A 52 1.83 -11.61 -1.17
C GLU A 52 2.83 -10.48 -0.98
N LEU A 53 2.65 -9.39 -1.71
CA LEU A 53 3.56 -8.25 -1.57
C LEU A 53 3.44 -7.62 -0.20
N VAL A 54 2.21 -7.51 0.32
CA VAL A 54 2.03 -6.99 1.67
C VAL A 54 2.77 -7.88 2.67
N GLU A 55 2.67 -9.20 2.52
CA GLU A 55 3.37 -10.10 3.42
C GLU A 55 4.87 -9.92 3.34
N GLN A 56 5.41 -9.71 2.14
CA GLN A 56 6.83 -9.46 1.98
C GLN A 56 7.26 -8.16 2.64
N ILE A 57 6.44 -7.12 2.50
CA ILE A 57 6.73 -5.83 3.11
C ILE A 57 6.74 -5.97 4.63
N VAL A 58 5.74 -6.64 5.18
CA VAL A 58 5.66 -6.84 6.63
C VAL A 58 6.88 -7.60 7.12
N GLN A 59 7.28 -8.64 6.39
CA GLN A 59 8.44 -9.44 6.79
C GLN A 59 9.72 -8.61 6.74
N GLU A 60 9.88 -7.80 5.69
CA GLU A 60 11.06 -6.95 5.59
C GLU A 60 11.14 -5.96 6.75
N VAL A 61 10.02 -5.33 7.08
CA VAL A 61 10.00 -4.37 8.17
C VAL A 61 10.37 -5.06 9.47
N TYR A 62 9.80 -6.24 9.71
CA TYR A 62 10.10 -6.96 10.94
C TYR A 62 11.57 -7.36 10.99
N ASP A 63 12.11 -7.82 9.87
CA ASP A 63 13.51 -8.23 9.84
C ASP A 63 14.45 -7.06 10.11
N GLN A 64 14.09 -5.89 9.64
CA GLN A 64 14.96 -4.71 9.77
C GLN A 64 14.78 -3.99 11.09
N THR A 65 13.60 -4.05 11.69
CA THR A 65 13.30 -3.21 12.85
C THR A 65 12.89 -3.99 14.09
N GLY A 66 12.46 -5.23 13.92
CA GLY A 66 11.91 -6.00 15.02
C GLY A 66 10.49 -5.63 15.38
N THR A 67 9.86 -4.75 14.59
CA THR A 67 8.48 -4.31 14.84
C THR A 67 7.67 -4.46 13.57
N CYS A 68 6.36 -4.24 13.71
CA CYS A 68 5.48 -4.25 12.55
C CYS A 68 4.95 -2.85 12.26
N ASP A 69 5.70 -1.82 12.60
CA ASP A 69 5.31 -0.45 12.34
C ASP A 69 5.75 -0.08 10.93
N ILE A 70 4.96 -0.53 9.96
CA ILE A 70 5.30 -0.40 8.55
C ILE A 70 5.30 1.06 8.13
N ARG A 71 4.32 1.82 8.60
CA ARG A 71 4.22 3.25 8.23
C ARG A 71 5.49 4.00 8.59
N SER A 72 5.96 3.84 9.82
CA SER A 72 7.16 4.54 10.24
C SER A 72 8.37 4.11 9.42
N TYR A 73 8.49 2.81 9.16
CA TYR A 73 9.62 2.30 8.40
C TYR A 73 9.65 2.91 7.00
N ILE A 74 8.51 2.92 6.32
CA ILE A 74 8.47 3.41 4.94
C ILE A 74 8.70 4.92 4.90
N LEU A 75 8.07 5.66 5.80
CA LEU A 75 8.23 7.11 5.81
C LEU A 75 9.65 7.53 6.16
N GLU A 76 10.28 6.83 7.09
CA GLU A 76 11.67 7.13 7.43
C GLU A 76 12.59 6.84 6.26
N LYS A 77 12.35 5.72 5.57
CA LYS A 77 13.17 5.37 4.43
C LYS A 77 13.05 6.40 3.33
N GLU A 78 11.85 6.91 3.14
CA GLU A 78 11.60 7.93 2.13
C GLU A 78 12.32 9.23 2.46
N GLN A 79 12.39 9.58 3.74
CA GLN A 79 12.97 10.84 4.18
C GLN A 79 14.45 10.74 4.46
N GLY A 80 14.95 9.55 4.70
CA GLY A 80 16.31 9.37 5.20
C GLY A 80 17.40 9.32 4.15
N ARG A 81 17.13 9.82 2.96
CA ARG A 81 18.14 9.80 1.90
C ARG A 81 18.94 11.05 1.84
#